data_5fb590b0022c76b2f658271b5857a754
#
_entry.id   5fb590b0022c76b2f658271b5857a754
#
_cell.length_a   1.000
_cell.length_b   1.000
_cell.length_c   1.000
_cell.angle_alpha   90.00
_cell.angle_beta   90.00
_cell.angle_gamma   90.00
#
_symmetry.space_group_name_H-M   'P 1'
#
loop_
_entity.id
_entity.type
_entity.pdbx_description
1 polymer ?
#
loop_
_entity_poly.entity_id
_entity_poly.type
_entity_poly.pdbx_seq_one_letter_code
_entity_poly.pdbx_strand_id
1 'polypeptide(L)'
;MLKFEFRRLYRSRFLLILALLIGGAAVAGLGMSVVFSEHANIKNSGGAIMSFYNSFAQLSFPILGACYAYYFAKDFENGTYDFCRQAGFGLTRVIRTRLATLLGVSLVLIAVMYVVYVVVDGHVTLEFASFVFVAVALMIVFTVMSAAFIGVVFARSLWATLAMPVVWVVLSFVNFFGYGLASQADTASFTSYVAAEMVGGIHSINYRSIDTLGIDFVSWGVPIALGLFMVWISMSCLGLHLALAHRQSPQG
;
A
#
# COMPACT_ATOMS: atom_id res chain seq x y z
N MET A 1 -0.36 25.77 -0.63
CA MET A 1 -1.25 24.63 -0.93
C MET A 1 -1.11 23.52 0.09
N LEU A 2 0.06 22.99 0.39
CA LEU A 2 0.27 21.86 1.31
C LEU A 2 -0.35 22.10 2.71
N LYS A 3 -0.11 23.27 3.31
CA LYS A 3 -0.70 23.68 4.60
C LYS A 3 -2.23 23.73 4.57
N PHE A 4 -2.81 24.11 3.42
CA PHE A 4 -4.26 24.15 3.23
C PHE A 4 -4.83 22.73 3.14
N GLU A 5 -4.23 21.83 2.36
CA GLU A 5 -4.66 20.43 2.24
C GLU A 5 -4.54 19.69 3.57
N PHE A 6 -3.47 19.92 4.33
CA PHE A 6 -3.32 19.33 5.66
C PHE A 6 -4.43 19.79 6.62
N ARG A 7 -4.74 21.11 6.62
CA ARG A 7 -5.84 21.66 7.45
C ARG A 7 -7.19 21.09 7.01
N ARG A 8 -7.39 20.85 5.72
CA ARG A 8 -8.59 20.24 5.17
C ARG A 8 -8.72 18.78 5.61
N LEU A 9 -7.65 17.99 5.51
CA LEU A 9 -7.61 16.60 6.01
C LEU A 9 -7.99 16.52 7.49
N TYR A 10 -7.42 17.42 8.29
CA TYR A 10 -7.71 17.49 9.73
C TYR A 10 -9.20 17.81 10.00
N ARG A 11 -9.75 18.82 9.32
CA ARG A 11 -11.15 19.25 9.50
C ARG A 11 -12.18 18.25 8.97
N SER A 12 -11.86 17.50 7.93
CA SER A 12 -12.77 16.55 7.29
C SER A 12 -12.93 15.23 8.07
N ARG A 13 -12.31 15.07 9.22
CA ARG A 13 -12.22 13.80 9.98
C ARG A 13 -11.57 12.65 9.20
N PHE A 14 -11.11 12.89 7.97
CA PHE A 14 -10.48 11.86 7.14
C PHE A 14 -9.19 11.35 7.77
N LEU A 15 -8.44 12.24 8.40
CA LEU A 15 -7.23 11.89 9.15
C LEU A 15 -7.54 10.91 10.30
N LEU A 16 -8.66 11.10 10.99
CA LEU A 16 -9.10 10.20 12.06
C LEU A 16 -9.47 8.83 11.50
N ILE A 17 -10.22 8.79 10.39
CA ILE A 17 -10.56 7.53 9.70
C ILE A 17 -9.29 6.79 9.29
N LEU A 18 -8.34 7.49 8.69
CA LEU A 18 -7.07 6.92 8.26
C LEU A 18 -6.25 6.38 9.44
N ALA A 19 -6.18 7.13 10.55
CA ALA A 19 -5.51 6.70 11.76
C ALA A 19 -6.17 5.46 12.38
N LEU A 20 -7.51 5.40 12.39
CA LEU A 20 -8.25 4.22 12.85
C LEU A 20 -8.03 2.99 11.97
N LEU A 21 -7.99 3.16 10.65
CA LEU A 21 -7.75 2.05 9.72
C LEU A 21 -6.30 1.53 9.82
N ILE A 22 -5.31 2.43 9.84
CA ILE A 22 -3.89 2.04 9.99
C ILE A 22 -3.66 1.43 11.37
N GLY A 23 -4.21 2.05 12.43
CA GLY A 23 -4.14 1.51 13.79
C GLY A 23 -4.86 0.17 13.93
N GLY A 24 -6.03 0.02 13.31
CA GLY A 24 -6.79 -1.24 13.30
C GLY A 24 -6.03 -2.36 12.57
N ALA A 25 -5.41 -2.08 11.43
CA ALA A 25 -4.56 -3.03 10.73
C ALA A 25 -3.34 -3.44 11.58
N ALA A 26 -2.73 -2.48 12.28
CA ALA A 26 -1.66 -2.74 13.22
C ALA A 26 -2.15 -3.64 14.39
N VAL A 27 -3.23 -3.29 15.05
CA VAL A 27 -3.80 -4.11 16.16
C VAL A 27 -4.15 -5.53 15.69
N ALA A 28 -4.74 -5.67 14.49
CA ALA A 28 -5.01 -6.98 13.91
C ALA A 28 -3.71 -7.81 13.71
N GLY A 29 -2.62 -7.18 13.27
CA GLY A 29 -1.32 -7.82 13.16
C GLY A 29 -0.77 -8.29 14.51
N LEU A 30 -0.89 -7.49 15.57
CA LEU A 30 -0.51 -7.91 16.92
C LEU A 30 -1.34 -9.11 17.40
N GLY A 31 -2.66 -9.06 17.21
CA GLY A 31 -3.54 -10.19 17.52
C GLY A 31 -3.12 -11.47 16.80
N MET A 32 -2.81 -11.37 15.50
CA MET A 32 -2.30 -12.51 14.73
C MET A 32 -0.95 -13.01 15.28
N SER A 33 -0.02 -12.13 15.64
CA SER A 33 1.28 -12.56 16.16
C SER A 33 1.16 -13.36 17.45
N VAL A 34 0.25 -12.96 18.37
CA VAL A 34 -0.03 -13.68 19.60
C VAL A 34 -0.59 -15.07 19.31
N VAL A 35 -1.61 -15.17 18.46
CA VAL A 35 -2.23 -16.45 18.09
C VAL A 35 -1.22 -17.39 17.43
N PHE A 36 -0.41 -16.89 16.50
CA PHE A 36 0.62 -17.72 15.84
C PHE A 36 1.75 -18.14 16.79
N SER A 37 2.18 -17.28 17.71
CA SER A 37 3.22 -17.62 18.69
C SER A 37 2.77 -18.73 19.65
N GLU A 38 1.51 -18.73 20.07
CA GLU A 38 0.94 -19.76 20.93
C GLU A 38 0.79 -21.12 20.23
N HIS A 39 0.35 -21.12 18.96
CA HIS A 39 0.07 -22.36 18.23
C HIS A 39 1.30 -22.99 17.58
N ALA A 40 2.25 -22.19 17.13
CA ALA A 40 3.41 -22.69 16.37
C ALA A 40 4.67 -22.89 17.21
N ASN A 41 4.64 -22.58 18.52
CA ASN A 41 5.82 -22.61 19.40
C ASN A 41 7.03 -21.82 18.84
N ILE A 42 6.75 -20.83 17.96
CA ILE A 42 7.74 -20.06 17.23
C ILE A 42 8.14 -18.88 18.11
N LYS A 43 9.12 -19.10 18.96
CA LYS A 43 9.85 -18.01 19.65
C LYS A 43 10.85 -17.32 18.71
N ASN A 44 10.51 -17.13 17.45
CA ASN A 44 11.44 -16.53 16.50
C ASN A 44 11.36 -14.99 16.59
N SER A 45 12.51 -14.39 16.77
CA SER A 45 12.72 -12.95 16.58
C SER A 45 12.17 -12.53 15.20
N GLY A 46 11.31 -11.52 15.17
CA GLY A 46 10.71 -11.02 13.92
C GLY A 46 9.25 -11.38 13.67
N GLY A 47 8.63 -12.23 14.50
CA GLY A 47 7.25 -12.67 14.30
C GLY A 47 6.22 -11.54 14.37
N ALA A 48 6.40 -10.57 15.25
CA ALA A 48 5.52 -9.41 15.36
C ALA A 48 5.65 -8.51 14.12
N ILE A 49 6.86 -8.24 13.64
CA ILE A 49 7.12 -7.44 12.44
C ILE A 49 6.57 -8.11 11.20
N MET A 50 6.70 -9.44 11.06
CA MET A 50 6.09 -10.21 9.96
C MET A 50 4.57 -10.12 9.99
N SER A 51 3.95 -10.20 11.16
CA SER A 51 2.50 -10.06 11.31
C SER A 51 2.03 -8.65 10.95
N PHE A 52 2.79 -7.63 11.29
CA PHE A 52 2.56 -6.27 10.81
C PHE A 52 2.59 -6.19 9.28
N TYR A 53 3.66 -6.70 8.67
CA TYR A 53 3.78 -6.73 7.21
C TYR A 53 2.57 -7.42 6.56
N ASN A 54 2.23 -8.63 7.01
CA ASN A 54 1.16 -9.44 6.43
C ASN A 54 -0.23 -8.75 6.58
N SER A 55 -0.48 -8.09 7.70
CA SER A 55 -1.72 -7.33 7.90
C SER A 55 -1.83 -6.17 6.90
N PHE A 56 -0.74 -5.43 6.68
CA PHE A 56 -0.71 -4.38 5.67
C PHE A 56 -0.77 -4.93 4.24
N ALA A 57 -0.12 -6.05 3.96
CA ALA A 57 -0.17 -6.70 2.65
C ALA A 57 -1.60 -7.08 2.22
N GLN A 58 -2.41 -7.53 3.18
CA GLN A 58 -3.78 -7.94 2.89
C GLN A 58 -4.78 -6.76 2.92
N LEU A 59 -4.62 -5.80 3.84
CA LEU A 59 -5.63 -4.77 4.10
C LEU A 59 -5.35 -3.45 3.38
N SER A 60 -4.09 -3.16 3.02
CA SER A 60 -3.74 -1.84 2.46
C SER A 60 -4.44 -1.57 1.14
N PHE A 61 -4.38 -2.49 0.19
CA PHE A 61 -4.94 -2.25 -1.13
C PHE A 61 -6.48 -2.23 -1.13
N PRO A 62 -7.21 -3.24 -0.59
CA PRO A 62 -8.66 -3.24 -0.64
C PRO A 62 -9.29 -2.19 0.29
N ILE A 63 -8.78 -2.00 1.50
CA ILE A 63 -9.42 -1.14 2.50
C ILE A 63 -8.86 0.28 2.47
N LEU A 64 -7.55 0.45 2.67
CA LEU A 64 -6.95 1.78 2.64
C LEU A 64 -7.05 2.37 1.23
N GLY A 65 -6.83 1.56 0.19
CA GLY A 65 -6.99 1.97 -1.19
C GLY A 65 -8.40 2.47 -1.50
N ALA A 66 -9.43 1.78 -1.03
CA ALA A 66 -10.83 2.22 -1.17
C ALA A 66 -11.07 3.59 -0.51
N CYS A 67 -10.52 3.80 0.70
CA CYS A 67 -10.60 5.10 1.37
C CYS A 67 -9.89 6.21 0.59
N TYR A 68 -8.69 5.96 0.08
CA TYR A 68 -7.96 6.93 -0.72
C TYR A 68 -8.69 7.22 -2.04
N ALA A 69 -9.19 6.19 -2.73
CA ALA A 69 -9.94 6.36 -3.98
C ALA A 69 -11.22 7.19 -3.76
N TYR A 70 -11.95 6.93 -2.67
CA TYR A 70 -13.06 7.77 -2.25
C TYR A 70 -12.66 9.23 -2.08
N TYR A 71 -11.54 9.49 -1.39
CA TYR A 71 -11.06 10.85 -1.13
C TYR A 71 -10.75 11.62 -2.42
N PHE A 72 -10.11 10.96 -3.40
CA PHE A 72 -9.84 11.58 -4.70
C PHE A 72 -11.12 11.76 -5.53
N ALA A 73 -11.97 10.75 -5.62
CA ALA A 73 -13.16 10.78 -6.45
C ALA A 73 -14.24 11.74 -5.94
N LYS A 74 -14.41 11.85 -4.63
CA LYS A 74 -15.38 12.76 -4.00
C LYS A 74 -15.20 14.21 -4.40
N ASP A 75 -13.99 14.63 -4.67
CA ASP A 75 -13.71 16.01 -5.07
C ASP A 75 -14.07 16.30 -6.52
N PHE A 76 -14.06 15.28 -7.39
CA PHE A 76 -14.66 15.41 -8.73
C PHE A 76 -16.18 15.49 -8.62
N GLU A 77 -16.80 14.63 -7.82
CA GLU A 77 -18.24 14.58 -7.62
C GLU A 77 -18.80 15.89 -7.03
N ASN A 78 -18.07 16.50 -6.12
CA ASN A 78 -18.44 17.77 -5.46
C ASN A 78 -18.05 19.03 -6.26
N GLY A 79 -17.48 18.91 -7.45
CA GLY A 79 -17.03 20.04 -8.27
C GLY A 79 -15.83 20.82 -7.69
N THR A 80 -15.15 20.27 -6.67
CA THR A 80 -14.01 20.96 -6.02
C THR A 80 -12.87 21.20 -7.01
N TYR A 81 -12.65 20.26 -7.93
CA TYR A 81 -11.60 20.43 -8.95
C TYR A 81 -11.97 21.50 -9.99
N ASP A 82 -13.26 21.61 -10.35
CA ASP A 82 -13.73 22.65 -11.27
C ASP A 82 -13.59 24.04 -10.63
N PHE A 83 -13.91 24.16 -9.35
CA PHE A 83 -13.67 25.37 -8.59
C PHE A 83 -12.18 25.75 -8.55
N CYS A 84 -11.29 24.79 -8.26
CA CYS A 84 -9.86 25.02 -8.28
C CYS A 84 -9.37 25.47 -9.66
N ARG A 85 -9.90 24.90 -10.74
CA ARG A 85 -9.58 25.29 -12.12
C ARG A 85 -10.02 26.70 -12.43
N GLN A 86 -11.22 27.08 -12.03
CA GLN A 86 -11.73 28.46 -12.17
C GLN A 86 -10.89 29.48 -11.37
N ALA A 87 -10.38 29.05 -10.22
CA ALA A 87 -9.45 29.86 -9.41
C ALA A 87 -8.00 29.88 -9.95
N GLY A 88 -7.75 29.36 -11.17
CA GLY A 88 -6.44 29.37 -11.82
C GLY A 88 -5.47 28.27 -11.37
N PHE A 89 -5.92 27.28 -10.59
CA PHE A 89 -5.08 26.18 -10.17
C PHE A 89 -5.21 24.99 -11.15
N GLY A 90 -4.11 24.58 -11.78
CA GLY A 90 -4.09 23.40 -12.63
C GLY A 90 -4.44 22.12 -11.86
N LEU A 91 -5.29 21.26 -12.43
CA LEU A 91 -5.73 20.01 -11.84
C LEU A 91 -4.56 19.12 -11.37
N THR A 92 -3.52 18.98 -12.19
CA THR A 92 -2.31 18.22 -11.86
C THR A 92 -1.64 18.74 -10.59
N ARG A 93 -1.57 20.06 -10.41
CA ARG A 93 -0.96 20.68 -9.21
C ARG A 93 -1.77 20.35 -7.96
N VAL A 94 -3.08 20.41 -8.05
CA VAL A 94 -3.98 20.09 -6.92
C VAL A 94 -3.84 18.62 -6.53
N ILE A 95 -3.90 17.71 -7.49
CA ILE A 95 -3.78 16.27 -7.24
C ILE A 95 -2.40 15.90 -6.69
N ARG A 96 -1.31 16.44 -7.24
CA ARG A 96 0.04 16.22 -6.70
C ARG A 96 0.18 16.70 -5.26
N THR A 97 -0.39 17.84 -4.92
CA THR A 97 -0.36 18.36 -3.53
C THR A 97 -1.12 17.43 -2.59
N ARG A 98 -2.26 16.90 -3.00
CA ARG A 98 -3.05 15.93 -2.23
C ARG A 98 -2.33 14.61 -2.06
N LEU A 99 -1.76 14.09 -3.14
CA LEU A 99 -0.92 12.89 -3.09
C LEU A 99 0.20 13.04 -2.07
N ALA A 100 0.97 14.12 -2.16
CA ALA A 100 2.07 14.38 -1.24
C ALA A 100 1.60 14.46 0.22
N THR A 101 0.44 15.11 0.46
CA THR A 101 -0.12 15.24 1.82
C THR A 101 -0.59 13.87 2.36
N LEU A 102 -1.31 13.09 1.55
CA LEU A 102 -1.80 11.76 1.95
C LEU A 102 -0.64 10.80 2.18
N LEU A 103 0.33 10.76 1.28
CA LEU A 103 1.53 9.93 1.43
C LEU A 103 2.30 10.30 2.70
N GLY A 104 2.56 11.60 2.91
CA GLY A 104 3.28 12.06 4.10
C GLY A 104 2.58 11.66 5.39
N VAL A 105 1.27 11.88 5.50
CA VAL A 105 0.48 11.51 6.68
C VAL A 105 0.47 10.00 6.88
N SER A 106 0.25 9.21 5.82
CA SER A 106 0.19 7.76 5.91
C SER A 106 1.53 7.16 6.32
N LEU A 107 2.63 7.64 5.74
CA LEU A 107 3.97 7.17 6.09
C LEU A 107 4.35 7.51 7.54
N VAL A 108 3.96 8.70 8.03
CA VAL A 108 4.19 9.06 9.45
C VAL A 108 3.39 8.16 10.38
N LEU A 109 2.11 7.90 10.10
CA LEU A 109 1.29 7.01 10.91
C LEU A 109 1.85 5.58 10.93
N ILE A 110 2.27 5.07 9.78
CA ILE A 110 2.88 3.74 9.67
C ILE A 110 4.21 3.69 10.41
N ALA A 111 5.06 4.71 10.28
CA ALA A 111 6.33 4.76 10.99
C ALA A 111 6.13 4.71 12.50
N VAL A 112 5.15 5.46 13.03
CA VAL A 112 4.82 5.45 14.48
C VAL A 112 4.38 4.06 14.91
N MET A 113 3.47 3.41 14.16
CA MET A 113 3.01 2.06 14.48
C MET A 113 4.13 1.03 14.34
N TYR A 114 4.98 1.17 13.32
CA TYR A 114 6.11 0.27 13.10
C TYR A 114 7.13 0.29 14.23
N VAL A 115 7.43 1.47 14.77
CA VAL A 115 8.32 1.59 15.94
C VAL A 115 7.80 0.79 17.12
N VAL A 116 6.48 0.78 17.36
CA VAL A 116 5.87 -0.04 18.43
C VAL A 116 6.19 -1.52 18.21
N TYR A 117 6.07 -2.01 16.96
CA TYR A 117 6.36 -3.41 16.64
C TYR A 117 7.83 -3.78 16.80
N VAL A 118 8.75 -2.90 16.41
CA VAL A 118 10.19 -3.10 16.62
C VAL A 118 10.53 -3.19 18.11
N VAL A 119 9.87 -2.36 18.93
CA VAL A 119 10.07 -2.38 20.40
C VAL A 119 9.48 -3.66 21.00
N VAL A 120 8.33 -4.12 20.54
CA VAL A 120 7.70 -5.37 21.03
C VAL A 120 8.52 -6.59 20.68
N ASP A 121 9.10 -6.63 19.48
CA ASP A 121 9.89 -7.77 18.99
C ASP A 121 11.28 -7.89 19.68
N GLY A 122 11.85 -6.76 20.13
CA GLY A 122 13.01 -6.66 21.04
C GLY A 122 14.37 -7.18 20.54
N HIS A 123 14.41 -8.13 19.61
CA HIS A 123 15.62 -8.85 19.16
C HIS A 123 15.74 -8.98 17.64
N VAL A 124 15.36 -7.94 16.93
CA VAL A 124 15.33 -7.94 15.46
C VAL A 124 16.60 -7.29 14.91
N THR A 125 17.17 -7.89 13.86
CA THR A 125 18.29 -7.27 13.13
C THR A 125 17.82 -5.99 12.44
N LEU A 126 18.67 -4.96 12.44
CA LEU A 126 18.36 -3.68 11.78
C LEU A 126 18.11 -3.87 10.28
N GLU A 127 18.79 -4.81 9.67
CA GLU A 127 18.65 -5.14 8.24
C GLU A 127 17.23 -5.62 7.93
N PHE A 128 16.74 -6.62 8.68
CA PHE A 128 15.39 -7.13 8.51
C PHE A 128 14.33 -6.06 8.80
N ALA A 129 14.48 -5.34 9.92
CA ALA A 129 13.54 -4.28 10.27
C ALA A 129 13.50 -3.18 9.19
N SER A 130 14.65 -2.75 8.66
CA SER A 130 14.69 -1.74 7.60
C SER A 130 14.06 -2.25 6.30
N PHE A 131 14.31 -3.50 5.91
CA PHE A 131 13.71 -4.10 4.72
C PHE A 131 12.19 -4.12 4.81
N VAL A 132 11.62 -4.63 5.91
CA VAL A 132 10.17 -4.70 6.09
C VAL A 132 9.54 -3.30 6.12
N PHE A 133 10.17 -2.33 6.78
CA PHE A 133 9.70 -0.95 6.78
C PHE A 133 9.63 -0.36 5.37
N VAL A 134 10.70 -0.53 4.58
CA VAL A 134 10.76 -0.04 3.19
C VAL A 134 9.70 -0.75 2.34
N ALA A 135 9.52 -2.06 2.49
CA ALA A 135 8.51 -2.81 1.76
C ALA A 135 7.08 -2.30 2.05
N VAL A 136 6.73 -2.09 3.34
CA VAL A 136 5.43 -1.52 3.73
C VAL A 136 5.27 -0.09 3.21
N ALA A 137 6.31 0.74 3.29
CA ALA A 137 6.28 2.09 2.75
C ALA A 137 6.02 2.10 1.24
N LEU A 138 6.70 1.26 0.46
CA LEU A 138 6.49 1.13 -0.99
C LEU A 138 5.09 0.61 -1.32
N MET A 139 4.57 -0.34 -0.54
CA MET A 139 3.21 -0.85 -0.68
C MET A 139 2.17 0.28 -0.50
N ILE A 140 2.36 1.15 0.49
CA ILE A 140 1.47 2.30 0.70
C ILE A 140 1.60 3.33 -0.42
N VAL A 141 2.81 3.61 -0.89
CA VAL A 141 3.02 4.49 -2.06
C VAL A 141 2.25 3.93 -3.26
N PHE A 142 2.40 2.65 -3.56
CA PHE A 142 1.67 1.98 -4.62
C PHE A 142 0.14 2.09 -4.43
N THR A 143 -0.36 1.79 -3.23
CA THR A 143 -1.79 1.85 -2.90
C THR A 143 -2.37 3.25 -3.10
N VAL A 144 -1.70 4.30 -2.62
CA VAL A 144 -2.15 5.70 -2.78
C VAL A 144 -2.11 6.13 -4.24
N MET A 145 -1.08 5.73 -5.00
CA MET A 145 -0.97 6.06 -6.42
C MET A 145 -2.05 5.37 -7.25
N SER A 146 -2.31 4.09 -7.02
CA SER A 146 -3.37 3.33 -7.67
C SER A 146 -4.76 3.89 -7.31
N ALA A 147 -4.98 4.24 -6.06
CA ALA A 147 -6.23 4.85 -5.60
C ALA A 147 -6.46 6.23 -6.22
N ALA A 148 -5.42 7.04 -6.37
CA ALA A 148 -5.51 8.32 -7.07
C ALA A 148 -5.85 8.12 -8.55
N PHE A 149 -5.20 7.17 -9.24
CA PHE A 149 -5.52 6.80 -10.62
C PHE A 149 -7.00 6.39 -10.75
N ILE A 150 -7.46 5.44 -9.93
CA ILE A 150 -8.84 4.94 -9.94
C ILE A 150 -9.82 6.08 -9.60
N GLY A 151 -9.52 6.92 -8.60
CA GLY A 151 -10.35 8.06 -8.23
C GLY A 151 -10.49 9.10 -9.35
N VAL A 152 -9.43 9.35 -10.12
CA VAL A 152 -9.45 10.22 -11.28
C VAL A 152 -10.24 9.61 -12.44
N VAL A 153 -10.07 8.31 -12.71
CA VAL A 153 -10.76 7.62 -13.81
C VAL A 153 -12.27 7.59 -13.58
N PHE A 154 -12.72 7.12 -12.44
CA PHE A 154 -14.15 6.97 -12.16
C PHE A 154 -14.85 8.29 -11.83
N ALA A 155 -14.16 9.24 -11.18
CA ALA A 155 -14.68 10.55 -10.79
C ALA A 155 -16.00 10.53 -9.97
N ARG A 156 -16.43 9.37 -9.52
CA ARG A 156 -17.59 9.14 -8.64
C ARG A 156 -17.15 8.31 -7.44
N SER A 157 -17.44 8.81 -6.25
CA SER A 157 -16.92 8.24 -4.99
C SER A 157 -17.32 6.78 -4.80
N LEU A 158 -18.56 6.41 -5.10
CA LEU A 158 -19.06 5.04 -4.96
C LEU A 158 -18.26 4.06 -5.86
N TRP A 159 -18.14 4.37 -7.15
CA TRP A 159 -17.47 3.49 -8.11
C TRP A 159 -15.97 3.38 -7.84
N ALA A 160 -15.34 4.48 -7.48
CA ALA A 160 -13.91 4.48 -7.13
C ALA A 160 -13.64 3.64 -5.88
N THR A 161 -14.52 3.71 -4.86
CA THR A 161 -14.40 2.92 -3.64
C THR A 161 -14.56 1.43 -3.90
N LEU A 162 -15.55 1.04 -4.72
CA LEU A 162 -15.80 -0.36 -5.06
C LEU A 162 -14.74 -0.94 -6.01
N ALA A 163 -14.14 -0.12 -6.86
CA ALA A 163 -13.14 -0.59 -7.82
C ALA A 163 -11.88 -1.14 -7.13
N MET A 164 -11.45 -0.56 -6.01
CA MET A 164 -10.23 -1.01 -5.32
C MET A 164 -10.32 -2.46 -4.84
N PRO A 165 -11.33 -2.89 -4.03
CA PRO A 165 -11.44 -4.29 -3.64
C PRO A 165 -11.70 -5.23 -4.82
N VAL A 166 -12.45 -4.80 -5.85
CA VAL A 166 -12.66 -5.61 -7.06
C VAL A 166 -11.34 -5.86 -7.79
N VAL A 167 -10.53 -4.82 -8.00
CA VAL A 167 -9.20 -4.97 -8.61
C VAL A 167 -8.33 -5.91 -7.77
N TRP A 168 -8.36 -5.78 -6.45
CA TRP A 168 -7.61 -6.66 -5.56
C TRP A 168 -8.04 -8.13 -5.70
N VAL A 169 -9.35 -8.40 -5.73
CA VAL A 169 -9.88 -9.75 -5.95
C VAL A 169 -9.42 -10.31 -7.29
N VAL A 170 -9.54 -9.53 -8.38
CA VAL A 170 -9.10 -9.95 -9.72
C VAL A 170 -7.60 -10.27 -9.72
N LEU A 171 -6.77 -9.41 -9.14
CA LEU A 171 -5.32 -9.64 -9.05
C LEU A 171 -4.98 -10.88 -8.20
N SER A 172 -5.74 -11.13 -7.12
CA SER A 172 -5.58 -12.32 -6.29
C SER A 172 -5.97 -13.60 -7.04
N PHE A 173 -7.02 -13.54 -7.87
CA PHE A 173 -7.39 -14.66 -8.73
C PHE A 173 -6.32 -14.96 -9.80
N VAL A 174 -5.76 -13.93 -10.42
CA VAL A 174 -4.66 -14.10 -11.39
C VAL A 174 -3.47 -14.81 -10.73
N ASN A 175 -3.16 -14.44 -9.48
CA ASN A 175 -2.13 -15.11 -8.70
C ASN A 175 -2.44 -16.61 -8.46
N PHE A 176 -3.69 -16.92 -8.14
CA PHE A 176 -4.11 -18.32 -7.89
C PHE A 176 -3.87 -19.25 -9.10
N PHE A 177 -3.95 -18.74 -10.32
CA PHE A 177 -3.67 -19.51 -11.55
C PHE A 177 -2.17 -19.63 -11.90
N GLY A 178 -1.27 -19.21 -11.02
CA GLY A 178 0.16 -19.46 -11.15
C GLY A 178 0.91 -18.52 -12.09
N TYR A 179 0.29 -17.39 -12.48
CA TYR A 179 1.00 -16.31 -13.20
C TYR A 179 1.82 -15.45 -12.24
N GLY A 180 2.60 -16.11 -11.37
CA GLY A 180 3.37 -15.52 -10.30
C GLY A 180 4.17 -14.28 -10.73
N LEU A 181 4.37 -13.36 -9.80
CA LEU A 181 5.00 -12.04 -9.97
C LEU A 181 4.23 -11.05 -10.87
N ALA A 182 3.16 -11.48 -11.54
CA ALA A 182 2.36 -10.63 -12.42
C ALA A 182 1.34 -9.75 -11.67
N SER A 183 1.15 -9.96 -10.36
CA SER A 183 0.19 -9.20 -9.57
C SER A 183 0.82 -8.57 -8.32
N GLN A 184 0.21 -7.51 -7.82
CA GLN A 184 0.64 -6.88 -6.57
C GLN A 184 0.45 -7.82 -5.36
N ALA A 185 -0.58 -8.65 -5.35
CA ALA A 185 -0.79 -9.64 -4.30
C ALA A 185 0.38 -10.64 -4.24
N ASP A 186 0.93 -10.97 -5.39
CA ASP A 186 2.10 -11.82 -5.55
C ASP A 186 3.38 -11.12 -5.09
N THR A 187 3.56 -9.86 -5.45
CA THR A 187 4.70 -9.05 -4.96
C THR A 187 4.70 -8.98 -3.44
N ALA A 188 3.54 -8.80 -2.81
CA ALA A 188 3.40 -8.79 -1.36
C ALA A 188 3.73 -10.16 -0.74
N SER A 189 3.28 -11.24 -1.35
CA SER A 189 3.57 -12.60 -0.91
C SER A 189 5.05 -12.96 -1.09
N PHE A 190 5.64 -12.59 -2.22
CA PHE A 190 7.06 -12.76 -2.48
C PHE A 190 7.93 -12.02 -1.46
N THR A 191 7.58 -10.77 -1.15
CA THR A 191 8.28 -9.97 -0.14
C THR A 191 8.14 -10.59 1.27
N SER A 192 6.98 -11.18 1.59
CA SER A 192 6.78 -11.93 2.84
C SER A 192 7.71 -13.13 2.92
N TYR A 193 7.89 -13.85 1.82
CA TYR A 193 8.80 -14.98 1.73
C TYR A 193 10.26 -14.54 1.95
N VAL A 194 10.72 -13.51 1.24
CA VAL A 194 12.07 -12.95 1.41
C VAL A 194 12.32 -12.51 2.86
N ALA A 195 11.34 -11.86 3.48
CA ALA A 195 11.41 -11.45 4.87
C ALA A 195 11.49 -12.64 5.84
N ALA A 196 10.75 -13.73 5.56
CA ALA A 196 10.80 -14.95 6.34
C ALA A 196 12.17 -15.65 6.26
N GLU A 197 12.78 -15.71 5.07
CA GLU A 197 14.14 -16.24 4.88
C GLU A 197 15.20 -15.46 5.66
N MET A 198 15.06 -14.12 5.74
CA MET A 198 15.99 -13.26 6.50
C MET A 198 15.98 -13.56 8.02
N VAL A 199 14.92 -14.12 8.58
CA VAL A 199 14.81 -14.47 10.02
C VAL A 199 15.08 -15.95 10.30
N GLY A 200 15.59 -16.71 9.33
CA GLY A 200 15.92 -18.12 9.51
C GLY A 200 14.76 -19.09 9.38
N GLY A 201 13.79 -18.68 8.63
CA GLY A 201 12.90 -19.45 7.82
C GLY A 201 11.83 -20.35 8.41
N ILE A 202 10.62 -20.12 7.97
CA ILE A 202 9.58 -21.14 7.92
C ILE A 202 9.62 -21.71 6.49
N HIS A 203 10.30 -22.83 6.29
CA HIS A 203 10.35 -23.58 5.02
C HIS A 203 8.99 -24.15 4.53
N SER A 204 7.87 -23.65 5.08
CA SER A 204 6.56 -24.24 4.86
C SER A 204 5.73 -23.63 3.72
N ILE A 205 6.18 -22.51 3.13
CA ILE A 205 5.46 -21.91 2.00
C ILE A 205 6.16 -22.33 0.71
N ASN A 206 5.64 -23.41 0.10
CA ASN A 206 6.05 -23.89 -1.21
C ASN A 206 5.74 -22.84 -2.29
N TYR A 207 6.66 -21.92 -2.54
CA TYR A 207 6.59 -21.00 -3.67
C TYR A 207 7.02 -21.74 -4.95
N ARG A 208 6.13 -22.59 -5.47
CA ARG A 208 6.36 -23.36 -6.72
C ARG A 208 6.79 -22.50 -7.90
N SER A 209 6.33 -21.26 -7.97
CA SER A 209 6.66 -20.34 -9.07
C SER A 209 8.08 -19.83 -9.04
N ILE A 210 8.77 -19.92 -7.91
CA ILE A 210 10.09 -19.35 -7.72
C ILE A 210 11.19 -20.38 -7.93
N ASP A 211 10.98 -21.63 -7.52
CA ASP A 211 11.90 -22.73 -7.80
C ASP A 211 12.09 -22.94 -9.31
N THR A 212 11.07 -22.59 -10.12
CA THR A 212 11.18 -22.67 -11.59
C THR A 212 12.04 -21.58 -12.22
N LEU A 213 12.31 -20.48 -11.52
CA LEU A 213 13.11 -19.38 -12.06
C LEU A 213 14.62 -19.54 -11.81
N GLY A 214 15.04 -20.50 -10.98
CA GLY A 214 16.45 -20.74 -10.68
C GLY A 214 17.18 -19.55 -10.04
N ILE A 215 16.43 -18.67 -9.35
CA ILE A 215 16.96 -17.46 -8.73
C ILE A 215 17.50 -17.82 -7.34
N ASP A 216 18.74 -17.41 -7.08
CA ASP A 216 19.31 -17.47 -5.73
C ASP A 216 18.64 -16.36 -4.86
N PHE A 217 17.74 -16.80 -3.98
CA PHE A 217 16.96 -15.92 -3.11
C PHE A 217 17.79 -15.17 -2.09
N VAL A 218 18.90 -15.75 -1.65
CA VAL A 218 19.75 -15.14 -0.61
C VAL A 218 20.36 -13.83 -1.13
N SER A 219 20.77 -13.83 -2.40
CA SER A 219 21.45 -12.66 -2.99
C SER A 219 20.52 -11.71 -3.77
N TRP A 220 19.45 -12.23 -4.37
CA TRP A 220 18.59 -11.45 -5.30
C TRP A 220 17.17 -11.19 -4.79
N GLY A 221 16.73 -11.83 -3.70
CA GLY A 221 15.37 -11.70 -3.19
C GLY A 221 14.97 -10.27 -2.85
N VAL A 222 15.79 -9.56 -2.07
CA VAL A 222 15.53 -8.17 -1.68
C VAL A 222 15.50 -7.21 -2.88
N PRO A 223 16.49 -7.19 -3.78
CA PRO A 223 16.45 -6.36 -4.99
C PRO A 223 15.22 -6.63 -5.87
N ILE A 224 14.84 -7.89 -6.04
CA ILE A 224 13.67 -8.25 -6.85
C ILE A 224 12.37 -7.77 -6.20
N ALA A 225 12.19 -8.00 -4.89
CA ALA A 225 11.00 -7.53 -4.17
C ALA A 225 10.81 -6.02 -4.28
N LEU A 226 11.86 -5.26 -4.04
CA LEU A 226 11.83 -3.80 -4.15
C LEU A 226 11.63 -3.35 -5.60
N GLY A 227 12.28 -4.02 -6.55
CA GLY A 227 12.14 -3.75 -7.99
C GLY A 227 10.70 -3.94 -8.49
N LEU A 228 10.01 -4.99 -8.05
CA LEU A 228 8.60 -5.25 -8.40
C LEU A 228 7.68 -4.13 -7.88
N PHE A 229 7.87 -3.66 -6.65
CA PHE A 229 7.11 -2.50 -6.16
C PHE A 229 7.35 -1.26 -7.02
N MET A 230 8.60 -1.00 -7.41
CA MET A 230 8.93 0.15 -8.27
C MET A 230 8.25 0.05 -9.65
N VAL A 231 8.16 -1.14 -10.23
CA VAL A 231 7.42 -1.36 -11.49
C VAL A 231 5.94 -1.02 -11.31
N TRP A 232 5.28 -1.53 -10.27
CA TRP A 232 3.87 -1.27 -10.00
C TRP A 232 3.58 0.21 -9.71
N ILE A 233 4.45 0.87 -8.93
CA ILE A 233 4.36 2.31 -8.69
C ILE A 233 4.46 3.08 -10.00
N SER A 234 5.43 2.73 -10.86
CA SER A 234 5.65 3.39 -12.15
C SER A 234 4.44 3.22 -13.08
N MET A 235 3.84 2.04 -13.14
CA MET A 235 2.62 1.79 -13.91
C MET A 235 1.44 2.62 -13.39
N SER A 236 1.27 2.73 -12.07
CA SER A 236 0.22 3.55 -11.46
C SER A 236 0.43 5.05 -11.71
N CYS A 237 1.68 5.52 -11.65
CA CYS A 237 2.06 6.89 -11.99
C CYS A 237 1.74 7.21 -13.46
N LEU A 238 2.10 6.31 -14.38
CA LEU A 238 1.83 6.46 -15.81
C LEU A 238 0.31 6.50 -16.06
N GLY A 239 -0.44 5.57 -15.47
CA GLY A 239 -1.90 5.53 -15.57
C GLY A 239 -2.54 6.82 -15.07
N LEU A 240 -2.10 7.33 -13.91
CA LEU A 240 -2.56 8.59 -13.35
C LEU A 240 -2.23 9.78 -14.28
N HIS A 241 -1.01 9.80 -14.84
CA HIS A 241 -0.61 10.86 -15.77
C HIS A 241 -1.49 10.89 -17.02
N LEU A 242 -1.74 9.73 -17.63
CA LEU A 242 -2.60 9.59 -18.81
C LEU A 242 -4.06 9.98 -18.50
N ALA A 243 -4.60 9.55 -17.35
CA ALA A 243 -5.94 9.92 -16.92
C ALA A 243 -6.09 11.44 -16.71
N LEU A 244 -5.09 12.10 -16.15
CA LEU A 244 -5.07 13.54 -15.97
C LEU A 244 -4.95 14.28 -17.31
N ALA A 245 -4.10 13.81 -18.22
CA ALA A 245 -3.96 14.38 -19.55
C ALA A 245 -5.28 14.31 -20.33
N HIS A 246 -5.97 13.17 -20.28
CA HIS A 246 -7.29 12.99 -20.92
C HIS A 246 -8.35 13.95 -20.37
N ARG A 247 -8.36 14.19 -19.05
CA ARG A 247 -9.32 15.12 -18.42
C ARG A 247 -9.00 16.60 -18.64
N GLN A 248 -7.78 16.93 -19.05
CA GLN A 248 -7.36 18.30 -19.36
C GLN A 248 -7.50 18.63 -20.84
N SER A 249 -7.63 17.63 -21.71
CA SER A 249 -7.90 17.89 -23.12
C SER A 249 -9.26 18.58 -23.27
N PRO A 250 -9.37 19.69 -23.99
CA PRO A 250 -10.66 20.31 -24.27
C PRO A 250 -11.51 19.25 -25.01
N GLN A 251 -12.63 18.89 -24.40
CA GLN A 251 -13.65 18.16 -25.15
C GLN A 251 -14.12 19.12 -26.23
N GLY A 252 -13.71 18.85 -27.48
CA GLY A 252 -14.12 19.61 -28.65
C GLY A 252 -15.63 19.55 -28.91
#